data_b58bd33223450e7856d2e874cadea870
#
_entry.id   b58bd33223450e7856d2e874cadea870
#
_cell.length_a   1.000
_cell.length_b   1.000
_cell.length_c   1.000
_cell.angle_alpha   90.00
_cell.angle_beta   90.00
_cell.angle_gamma   90.00
#
_symmetry.space_group_name_H-M   'P 1'
#
loop_
_entity.id
_entity.type
_entity.pdbx_description
1 polymer ?
#
loop_
_entity_poly.entity_id
_entity_poly.type
_entity_poly.pdbx_seq_one_letter_code
_entity_poly.pdbx_strand_id
1 'polypeptide(L)'
;MKALGLDEVRFIPCRVSPHKQGSAPASADDRLEMLRLAMADARWAVIDDFELRRDGPSFSYETAEAMRAQFPDAQLYWIMGGDQWGALPRWKHPELLARCVEFIVVSRGGNISSRDHFIMHPITSEHPASATEIRRVLAGGGGKDEWLHPNVAAYIRTHRLYAA
;
A
#
# COMPACT_ATOMS: atom_id res chain seq x y z
N MET A 1 3.38 10.38 -8.87
CA MET A 1 3.73 10.35 -10.30
C MET A 1 4.55 11.59 -10.68
N LYS A 2 3.93 12.75 -10.91
CA LYS A 2 4.63 13.93 -11.48
C LYS A 2 5.83 14.43 -10.67
N ALA A 3 5.79 14.40 -9.35
CA ALA A 3 6.84 14.96 -8.49
C ALA A 3 8.19 14.22 -8.59
N LEU A 4 8.18 12.93 -8.90
CA LEU A 4 9.38 12.09 -9.01
C LEU A 4 9.53 11.45 -10.41
N GLY A 5 8.72 11.85 -11.39
CA GLY A 5 8.79 11.35 -12.75
C GLY A 5 8.54 9.83 -12.88
N LEU A 6 7.67 9.26 -12.04
CA LEU A 6 7.37 7.83 -12.09
C LEU A 6 6.60 7.48 -13.35
N ASP A 7 7.01 6.42 -14.05
CA ASP A 7 6.36 5.90 -15.25
C ASP A 7 5.10 5.11 -14.88
N GLU A 8 5.18 4.28 -13.85
CA GLU A 8 4.05 3.49 -13.35
C GLU A 8 4.08 3.33 -11.82
N VAL A 9 2.95 2.99 -11.23
CA VAL A 9 2.84 2.54 -9.84
C VAL A 9 2.21 1.16 -9.82
N ARG A 10 2.93 0.19 -9.24
CA ARG A 10 2.44 -1.18 -9.04
C ARG A 10 1.77 -1.31 -7.69
N PHE A 11 0.53 -1.75 -7.70
CA PHE A 11 -0.26 -2.08 -6.52
C PHE A 11 -0.20 -3.59 -6.31
N ILE A 12 0.54 -4.02 -5.30
CA ILE A 12 0.75 -5.42 -4.97
C ILE A 12 -0.01 -5.75 -3.69
N PRO A 13 -1.23 -6.31 -3.78
CA PRO A 13 -2.00 -6.64 -2.59
C PRO A 13 -1.34 -7.78 -1.82
N CYS A 14 -1.04 -7.51 -0.55
CA CYS A 14 -0.44 -8.46 0.37
C CYS A 14 -1.37 -9.67 0.62
N ARG A 15 -0.87 -10.91 0.56
CA ARG A 15 -1.66 -12.10 0.93
C ARG A 15 -1.93 -12.13 2.42
N VAL A 16 -0.88 -12.21 3.22
CA VAL A 16 -0.93 -12.21 4.69
C VAL A 16 0.10 -11.21 5.20
N SER A 17 -0.38 -10.16 5.85
CA SER A 17 0.51 -9.17 6.46
C SER A 17 1.14 -9.73 7.73
N PRO A 18 2.47 -9.81 7.85
CA PRO A 18 3.13 -10.27 9.07
C PRO A 18 2.87 -9.36 10.28
N HIS A 19 2.44 -8.12 10.04
CA HIS A 19 2.22 -7.11 11.09
C HIS A 19 0.76 -6.95 11.52
N LYS A 20 -0.19 -7.68 10.91
CA LYS A 20 -1.63 -7.54 11.17
C LYS A 20 -2.25 -8.87 11.59
N GLN A 21 -1.69 -9.49 12.63
CA GLN A 21 -2.29 -10.67 13.24
C GLN A 21 -3.50 -10.23 14.08
N GLY A 22 -4.68 -10.80 13.82
CA GLY A 22 -5.89 -10.60 14.63
C GLY A 22 -6.94 -9.64 14.09
N SER A 23 -6.73 -8.92 12.99
CA SER A 23 -7.81 -8.26 12.26
C SER A 23 -8.25 -9.13 11.10
N ALA A 24 -9.56 -9.35 10.92
CA ALA A 24 -10.10 -9.99 9.71
C ALA A 24 -10.15 -8.94 8.57
N PRO A 25 -9.13 -8.82 7.72
CA PRO A 25 -9.24 -7.98 6.54
C PRO A 25 -10.27 -8.59 5.60
N ALA A 26 -10.80 -7.79 4.66
CA ALA A 26 -11.52 -8.34 3.52
C ALA A 26 -10.67 -9.43 2.82
N SER A 27 -11.32 -10.40 2.20
CA SER A 27 -10.64 -11.50 1.51
C SER A 27 -9.59 -10.98 0.51
N ALA A 28 -8.68 -11.82 0.09
CA ALA A 28 -7.71 -11.46 -0.95
C ALA A 28 -8.40 -11.04 -2.25
N ASP A 29 -9.47 -11.76 -2.62
CA ASP A 29 -10.25 -11.50 -3.83
C ASP A 29 -11.01 -10.18 -3.73
N ASP A 30 -11.65 -9.89 -2.60
CA ASP A 30 -12.31 -8.60 -2.37
C ASP A 30 -11.31 -7.43 -2.45
N ARG A 31 -10.12 -7.58 -1.87
CA ARG A 31 -9.08 -6.53 -1.89
C ARG A 31 -8.56 -6.31 -3.32
N LEU A 32 -8.38 -7.38 -4.08
CA LEU A 32 -7.97 -7.31 -5.47
C LEU A 32 -9.04 -6.63 -6.33
N GLU A 33 -10.31 -6.99 -6.14
CA GLU A 33 -11.42 -6.38 -6.88
C GLU A 33 -11.60 -4.89 -6.52
N MET A 34 -11.51 -4.53 -5.25
CA MET A 34 -11.53 -3.12 -4.85
C MET A 34 -10.39 -2.31 -5.48
N LEU A 35 -9.20 -2.89 -5.65
CA LEU A 35 -8.11 -2.24 -6.37
C LEU A 35 -8.43 -2.06 -7.86
N ARG A 36 -8.99 -3.08 -8.53
CA ARG A 36 -9.42 -2.98 -9.93
C ARG A 36 -10.42 -1.86 -10.14
N LEU A 37 -11.43 -1.81 -9.27
CA LEU A 37 -12.45 -0.77 -9.30
C LEU A 37 -11.89 0.63 -9.05
N ALA A 38 -10.95 0.76 -8.13
CA ALA A 38 -10.33 2.06 -7.80
C ALA A 38 -9.40 2.56 -8.92
N MET A 39 -8.78 1.66 -9.67
CA MET A 39 -7.75 1.98 -10.66
C MET A 39 -8.23 1.86 -12.11
N ALA A 40 -9.53 1.63 -12.35
CA ALA A 40 -10.07 1.35 -13.68
C ALA A 40 -9.69 2.40 -14.74
N ASP A 41 -9.65 3.68 -14.35
CA ASP A 41 -9.32 4.81 -15.25
C ASP A 41 -7.87 5.29 -15.12
N ALA A 42 -7.05 4.65 -14.29
CA ALA A 42 -5.70 5.06 -13.97
C ALA A 42 -4.67 4.32 -14.86
N ARG A 43 -4.36 4.85 -16.04
CA ARG A 43 -3.42 4.24 -17.01
C ARG A 43 -2.00 4.03 -16.46
N TRP A 44 -1.64 4.74 -15.40
CA TRP A 44 -0.34 4.65 -14.73
C TRP A 44 -0.32 3.58 -13.62
N ALA A 45 -1.47 2.97 -13.31
CA ALA A 45 -1.61 1.97 -12.26
C ALA A 45 -1.53 0.57 -12.85
N VAL A 46 -0.64 -0.25 -12.31
CA VAL A 46 -0.55 -1.68 -12.60
C VAL A 46 -0.94 -2.45 -11.36
N ILE A 47 -1.88 -3.37 -11.49
CA ILE A 47 -2.24 -4.28 -10.40
C ILE A 47 -1.49 -5.58 -10.61
N ASP A 48 -0.68 -5.96 -9.63
CA ASP A 48 0.13 -7.17 -9.67
C ASP A 48 -0.25 -8.08 -8.49
N ASP A 49 -0.75 -9.26 -8.79
CA ASP A 49 -1.19 -10.25 -7.81
C ASP A 49 -0.05 -11.15 -7.30
N PHE A 50 1.20 -10.74 -7.50
CA PHE A 50 2.41 -11.51 -7.18
C PHE A 50 2.38 -12.11 -5.77
N GLU A 51 2.07 -11.32 -4.74
CA GLU A 51 2.03 -11.81 -3.36
C GLU A 51 0.81 -12.71 -3.10
N LEU A 52 -0.30 -12.51 -3.81
CA LEU A 52 -1.50 -13.36 -3.66
C LEU A 52 -1.28 -14.79 -4.17
N ARG A 53 -0.40 -14.97 -5.15
CA ARG A 53 -0.05 -16.29 -5.74
C ARG A 53 0.97 -17.07 -4.90
N ARG A 54 1.61 -16.43 -3.94
CA ARG A 54 2.63 -17.06 -3.09
C ARG A 54 2.02 -17.59 -1.80
N ASP A 55 2.57 -18.67 -1.26
CA ASP A 55 2.19 -19.16 0.05
C ASP A 55 2.95 -18.45 1.17
N GLY A 56 2.31 -18.37 2.34
CA GLY A 56 2.90 -17.78 3.54
C GLY A 56 2.77 -16.25 3.67
N PRO A 57 3.50 -15.67 4.62
CA PRO A 57 3.51 -14.24 4.86
C PRO A 57 4.19 -13.46 3.73
N SER A 58 3.65 -12.28 3.41
CA SER A 58 4.22 -11.37 2.42
C SER A 58 5.29 -10.49 3.08
N PHE A 59 6.55 -10.77 2.83
CA PHE A 59 7.67 -9.93 3.30
C PHE A 59 8.11 -8.97 2.20
N SER A 60 8.18 -7.68 2.53
CA SER A 60 8.47 -6.61 1.56
C SER A 60 9.82 -6.76 0.85
N TYR A 61 10.86 -7.28 1.55
CA TYR A 61 12.16 -7.50 0.93
C TYR A 61 12.10 -8.57 -0.20
N GLU A 62 11.32 -9.65 -0.02
CA GLU A 62 11.15 -10.69 -1.04
C GLU A 62 10.42 -10.15 -2.28
N THR A 63 9.42 -9.31 -2.07
CA THR A 63 8.71 -8.65 -3.16
C THR A 63 9.63 -7.68 -3.90
N ALA A 64 10.44 -6.90 -3.18
CA ALA A 64 11.39 -5.98 -3.80
C ALA A 64 12.49 -6.70 -4.59
N GLU A 65 13.02 -7.82 -4.08
CA GLU A 65 13.99 -8.65 -4.80
C GLU A 65 13.40 -9.22 -6.10
N ALA A 66 12.15 -9.70 -6.05
CA ALA A 66 11.46 -10.19 -7.23
C ALA A 66 11.24 -9.08 -8.27
N MET A 67 10.83 -7.88 -7.84
CA MET A 67 10.67 -6.72 -8.72
C MET A 67 12.01 -6.26 -9.30
N ARG A 68 13.09 -6.26 -8.51
CA ARG A 68 14.43 -5.95 -9.00
C ARG A 68 14.91 -6.95 -10.06
N ALA A 69 14.64 -8.24 -9.86
CA ALA A 69 14.95 -9.26 -10.85
C ALA A 69 14.13 -9.11 -12.14
N GLN A 70 12.88 -8.72 -12.03
CA GLN A 70 11.99 -8.49 -13.19
C GLN A 70 12.33 -7.20 -13.95
N PHE A 71 12.81 -6.16 -13.26
CA PHE A 71 13.10 -4.83 -13.80
C PHE A 71 14.54 -4.41 -13.42
N PRO A 72 15.57 -5.06 -13.97
CA PRO A 72 16.96 -4.86 -13.54
C PRO A 72 17.46 -3.43 -13.79
N ASP A 73 16.99 -2.78 -14.85
CA ASP A 73 17.43 -1.43 -15.26
C ASP A 73 16.53 -0.31 -14.71
N ALA A 74 15.42 -0.63 -14.05
CA ALA A 74 14.50 0.37 -13.53
C ALA A 74 14.97 0.95 -12.18
N GLN A 75 14.73 2.24 -11.97
CA GLN A 75 14.76 2.80 -10.60
C GLN A 75 13.48 2.41 -9.87
N LEU A 76 13.63 1.61 -8.84
CA LEU A 76 12.50 1.12 -8.03
C LEU A 76 12.31 1.97 -6.78
N TYR A 77 11.05 2.25 -6.47
CA TYR A 77 10.65 2.96 -5.27
C TYR A 77 9.64 2.15 -4.46
N TRP A 78 9.76 2.20 -3.13
CA TRP A 78 8.77 1.65 -2.20
C TRP A 78 7.98 2.78 -1.58
N ILE A 79 6.69 2.87 -1.91
CA ILE A 79 5.79 3.92 -1.39
C ILE A 79 5.20 3.48 -0.05
N MET A 80 5.34 4.31 0.98
CA MET A 80 4.81 4.03 2.31
C MET A 80 4.37 5.29 3.06
N GLY A 81 3.54 5.11 4.07
CA GLY A 81 3.19 6.18 5.00
C GLY A 81 4.27 6.42 6.06
N GLY A 82 4.26 7.60 6.69
CA GLY A 82 5.22 7.96 7.74
C GLY A 82 5.19 7.02 8.96
N ASP A 83 4.03 6.43 9.28
CA ASP A 83 3.89 5.41 10.34
C ASP A 83 4.67 4.13 9.99
N GLN A 84 4.61 3.69 8.75
CA GLN A 84 5.33 2.53 8.25
C GLN A 84 6.84 2.82 8.16
N TRP A 85 7.22 4.04 7.77
CA TRP A 85 8.59 4.48 7.84
C TRP A 85 9.15 4.43 9.26
N GLY A 86 8.35 4.88 10.24
CA GLY A 86 8.69 4.75 11.66
C GLY A 86 8.87 3.29 12.12
N ALA A 87 8.09 2.36 11.54
CA ALA A 87 8.12 0.94 11.86
C ALA A 87 9.19 0.15 11.08
N LEU A 88 9.75 0.70 10.01
CA LEU A 88 10.66 0.01 9.07
C LEU A 88 11.82 -0.75 9.75
N PRO A 89 12.48 -0.24 10.81
CA PRO A 89 13.55 -0.99 11.49
C PRO A 89 13.10 -2.31 12.13
N ARG A 90 11.79 -2.51 12.32
CA ARG A 90 11.22 -3.75 12.86
C ARG A 90 10.72 -4.70 11.78
N TRP A 91 10.83 -4.32 10.51
CA TRP A 91 10.50 -5.19 9.40
C TRP A 91 11.56 -6.29 9.26
N LYS A 92 11.19 -7.38 8.63
CA LYS A 92 12.12 -8.45 8.33
C LYS A 92 13.07 -7.98 7.21
N HIS A 93 14.36 -8.01 7.49
CA HIS A 93 15.44 -7.65 6.55
C HIS A 93 15.26 -6.29 5.84
N PRO A 94 15.09 -5.17 6.59
CA PRO A 94 14.89 -3.86 5.99
C PRO A 94 16.09 -3.40 5.15
N GLU A 95 17.30 -3.87 5.47
CA GLU A 95 18.53 -3.63 4.71
C GLU A 95 18.53 -4.30 3.33
N LEU A 96 17.90 -5.49 3.19
CA LEU A 96 17.74 -6.13 1.88
C LEU A 96 16.72 -5.38 1.04
N LEU A 97 15.63 -4.90 1.65
CA LEU A 97 14.66 -4.04 0.98
C LEU A 97 15.35 -2.77 0.45
N ALA A 98 16.15 -2.09 1.28
CA ALA A 98 16.85 -0.86 0.91
C ALA A 98 17.91 -1.03 -0.20
N ARG A 99 18.41 -2.23 -0.41
CA ARG A 99 19.30 -2.53 -1.56
C ARG A 99 18.54 -2.57 -2.90
N CYS A 100 17.26 -2.85 -2.85
CA CYS A 100 16.44 -3.00 -4.06
C CYS A 100 15.71 -1.71 -4.45
N VAL A 101 15.39 -0.84 -3.47
CA VAL A 101 14.50 0.30 -3.66
C VAL A 101 14.99 1.55 -2.92
N GLU A 102 14.55 2.72 -3.40
CA GLU A 102 14.49 3.95 -2.60
C GLU A 102 13.08 4.11 -2.04
N PHE A 103 12.91 4.90 -0.99
CA PHE A 103 11.63 5.03 -0.28
C PHE A 103 10.95 6.35 -0.63
N ILE A 104 9.68 6.29 -1.04
CA ILE A 104 8.81 7.45 -1.09
C ILE A 104 7.96 7.43 0.18
N VAL A 105 8.17 8.41 1.05
CA VAL A 105 7.47 8.46 2.34
C VAL A 105 6.43 9.57 2.32
N VAL A 106 5.16 9.18 2.39
CA VAL A 106 4.03 10.10 2.39
C VAL A 106 3.65 10.44 3.83
N SER A 107 3.72 11.72 4.20
CA SER A 107 3.25 12.22 5.51
C SER A 107 2.02 13.11 5.36
N ARG A 108 1.23 13.16 6.43
CA ARG A 108 0.07 14.07 6.57
C ARG A 108 0.39 15.30 7.40
N GLY A 109 1.64 15.72 7.40
CA GLY A 109 2.22 16.77 8.23
C GLY A 109 3.27 16.23 9.19
N GLY A 110 4.17 17.09 9.63
CA GLY A 110 5.31 16.72 10.49
C GLY A 110 6.57 16.35 9.71
N ASN A 111 7.71 16.50 10.38
CA ASN A 111 9.01 16.15 9.83
C ASN A 111 9.20 14.63 9.84
N ILE A 112 9.58 14.09 8.69
CA ILE A 112 10.03 12.70 8.56
C ILE A 112 11.54 12.72 8.75
N SER A 113 12.04 12.07 9.79
CA SER A 113 13.48 11.95 10.01
C SER A 113 14.10 11.02 8.97
N SER A 114 15.22 11.45 8.40
CA SER A 114 16.07 10.58 7.58
C SER A 114 16.62 9.42 8.41
N ARG A 115 17.09 8.38 7.74
CA ARG A 115 17.77 7.23 8.36
C ARG A 115 19.04 6.94 7.59
N ASP A 116 20.10 6.61 8.30
CA ASP A 116 21.33 6.18 7.66
C ASP A 116 21.07 4.94 6.80
N HIS A 117 21.69 4.89 5.63
CA HIS A 117 21.60 3.80 4.65
C HIS A 117 20.25 3.61 3.97
N PHE A 118 19.26 4.50 4.17
CA PHE A 118 17.96 4.46 3.50
C PHE A 118 17.73 5.75 2.70
N ILE A 119 17.73 5.67 1.39
CA ILE A 119 17.41 6.83 0.53
C ILE A 119 15.92 7.09 0.59
N MET A 120 15.51 8.28 0.99
CA MET A 120 14.12 8.63 1.22
C MET A 120 13.74 9.95 0.54
N HIS A 121 12.60 9.94 -0.14
CA HIS A 121 11.96 11.07 -0.79
C HIS A 121 10.67 11.42 -0.03
N PRO A 122 10.64 12.51 0.73
CA PRO A 122 9.45 12.89 1.48
C PRO A 122 8.42 13.54 0.56
N ILE A 123 7.15 13.14 0.73
CA ILE A 123 6.01 13.79 0.08
C ILE A 123 4.99 14.15 1.16
N THR A 124 4.53 15.40 1.15
CA THR A 124 3.44 15.82 2.01
C THR A 124 2.11 15.63 1.29
N SER A 125 1.14 15.02 1.97
CA SER A 125 -0.23 14.87 1.50
C SER A 125 -1.18 15.54 2.48
N GLU A 126 -2.04 16.40 1.99
CA GLU A 126 -3.07 17.06 2.79
C GLU A 126 -4.35 16.22 2.93
N HIS A 127 -4.42 15.07 2.26
CA HIS A 127 -5.61 14.24 2.27
C HIS A 127 -5.83 13.59 3.65
N PRO A 128 -6.98 13.82 4.31
CA PRO A 128 -7.22 13.39 5.68
C PRO A 128 -7.52 11.88 5.81
N ALA A 129 -7.84 11.19 4.71
CA ALA A 129 -8.28 9.80 4.75
C ALA A 129 -7.23 8.86 5.35
N SER A 130 -7.69 7.98 6.22
CA SER A 130 -6.93 6.83 6.67
C SER A 130 -7.78 5.56 6.57
N ALA A 131 -7.15 4.44 6.20
CA ALA A 131 -7.84 3.16 6.09
C ALA A 131 -8.47 2.70 7.42
N THR A 132 -7.86 3.05 8.55
CA THR A 132 -8.40 2.75 9.89
C THR A 132 -9.67 3.54 10.14
N GLU A 133 -9.66 4.83 9.85
CA GLU A 133 -10.84 5.68 10.05
C GLU A 133 -11.99 5.28 9.11
N ILE A 134 -11.68 5.01 7.83
CA ILE A 134 -12.69 4.54 6.88
C ILE A 134 -13.36 3.27 7.40
N ARG A 135 -12.58 2.25 7.80
CA ARG A 135 -13.15 1.00 8.32
C ARG A 135 -13.95 1.21 9.59
N ARG A 136 -13.50 2.07 10.50
CA ARG A 136 -14.25 2.40 11.73
C ARG A 136 -15.62 3.01 11.41
N VAL A 137 -15.69 3.92 10.47
CA VAL A 137 -16.92 4.56 10.04
C VAL A 137 -17.86 3.57 9.35
N LEU A 138 -17.32 2.70 8.46
CA LEU A 138 -18.09 1.64 7.79
C LEU A 138 -18.67 0.64 8.80
N ALA A 139 -17.91 0.22 9.81
CA ALA A 139 -18.37 -0.67 10.86
C ALA A 139 -19.49 -0.06 11.71
N GLY A 140 -19.51 1.26 11.86
CA GLY A 140 -20.57 2.00 12.57
C GLY A 140 -21.82 2.30 11.72
N GLY A 141 -21.92 1.77 10.50
CA GLY A 141 -23.04 2.03 9.59
C GLY A 141 -23.05 3.43 8.98
N GLY A 142 -22.01 4.23 9.21
CA GLY A 142 -21.81 5.54 8.61
C GLY A 142 -21.12 5.46 7.26
N GLY A 143 -21.26 6.50 6.42
CA GLY A 143 -20.57 6.65 5.13
C GLY A 143 -19.55 7.76 5.18
N LYS A 144 -18.32 7.48 4.80
CA LYS A 144 -17.35 8.46 4.30
C LYS A 144 -17.07 8.15 2.84
N ASP A 145 -18.16 8.05 2.09
CA ASP A 145 -18.13 7.69 0.67
C ASP A 145 -17.30 8.69 -0.16
N GLU A 146 -17.20 9.95 0.31
CA GLU A 146 -16.35 10.96 -0.29
C GLU A 146 -14.85 10.63 -0.28
N TRP A 147 -14.42 9.69 0.59
CA TRP A 147 -13.02 9.26 0.69
C TRP A 147 -12.75 7.97 -0.09
N LEU A 148 -13.78 7.43 -0.72
CA LEU A 148 -13.70 6.21 -1.50
C LEU A 148 -14.04 6.48 -2.96
N HIS A 149 -13.41 5.74 -3.84
CA HIS A 149 -13.87 5.70 -5.22
C HIS A 149 -15.32 5.20 -5.25
N PRO A 150 -16.26 5.81 -6.02
CA PRO A 150 -17.68 5.45 -5.98
C PRO A 150 -17.96 3.96 -6.21
N ASN A 151 -17.24 3.33 -7.14
CA ASN A 151 -17.37 1.90 -7.43
C ASN A 151 -16.88 1.03 -6.27
N VAL A 152 -15.84 1.45 -5.53
CA VAL A 152 -15.36 0.76 -4.33
C VAL A 152 -16.38 0.88 -3.20
N ALA A 153 -16.96 2.06 -2.99
CA ALA A 153 -18.01 2.25 -1.98
C ALA A 153 -19.24 1.38 -2.28
N ALA A 154 -19.67 1.29 -3.56
CA ALA A 154 -20.75 0.42 -3.98
C ALA A 154 -20.43 -1.06 -3.74
N TYR A 155 -19.20 -1.50 -4.08
CA TYR A 155 -18.75 -2.88 -3.86
C TYR A 155 -18.76 -3.25 -2.37
N ILE A 156 -18.22 -2.40 -1.51
CA ILE A 156 -18.19 -2.60 -0.05
C ILE A 156 -19.62 -2.79 0.49
N ARG A 157 -20.58 -1.96 0.07
CA ARG A 157 -21.98 -2.06 0.49
C ARG A 157 -22.64 -3.35 0.02
N THR A 158 -22.46 -3.70 -1.26
CA THR A 158 -23.06 -4.89 -1.87
C THR A 158 -22.58 -6.17 -1.18
N HIS A 159 -21.29 -6.25 -0.86
CA HIS A 159 -20.66 -7.43 -0.25
C HIS A 159 -20.62 -7.35 1.29
N ARG A 160 -21.19 -6.30 1.89
CA ARG A 160 -21.24 -6.07 3.34
C ARG A 160 -19.86 -6.17 3.99
N LEU A 161 -18.82 -5.66 3.30
CA LEU A 161 -17.47 -5.67 3.82
C LEU A 161 -17.32 -4.65 4.94
N TYR A 162 -16.55 -5.02 5.97
CA TYR A 162 -16.28 -4.18 7.14
C TYR A 162 -17.51 -3.83 7.99
N ALA A 163 -18.68 -4.41 7.71
CA ALA A 163 -19.84 -4.28 8.60
C ALA A 163 -19.57 -5.02 9.93
N ALA A 164 -20.07 -4.46 11.04
CA ALA A 164 -20.01 -5.08 12.36
C ALA A 164 -20.93 -6.31 12.46
#